data_e4723b82bab9eb377611fd18b0872575
#
_entry.id   e4723b82bab9eb377611fd18b0872575
#
_cell.length_a   1.000
_cell.length_b   1.000
_cell.length_c   1.000
_cell.angle_alpha   90.00
_cell.angle_beta   90.00
_cell.angle_gamma   90.00
#
_symmetry.space_group_name_H-M   'P 1'
#
loop_
_entity.id
_entity.type
_entity.pdbx_description
1 polymer ?
#
loop_
_entity_poly.entity_id
_entity_poly.type
_entity_poly.pdbx_seq_one_letter_code
_entity_poly.pdbx_strand_id
1 'polypeptide(L)'
;MTEYQPRNILVTGGAGFIGSNYVRYMLGKYSDVNIVNLDKLTYAGSMDNLDGLADKTRHHFVQGDICNQTLIAKLLEQHQIDTLVHFAAESHVDRSISGPSEFIQTNVIGTFALLEAARSYWQQTNGLDNKQCRFHHISTDEVFGTLKLTDPAFTETTAYAPNSPYSASKASSDHLVRAWHHTY
;
A
#
# COMPACT_ATOMS: atom_id res chain seq x y z
N MET A 1 -26.07 -4.11 -10.10
CA MET A 1 -24.90 -4.37 -9.23
C MET A 1 -24.44 -3.01 -8.72
N THR A 2 -24.47 -2.77 -7.42
CA THR A 2 -23.94 -1.54 -6.83
C THR A 2 -22.44 -1.53 -7.05
N GLU A 3 -21.94 -0.49 -7.70
CA GLU A 3 -20.51 -0.28 -7.91
C GLU A 3 -19.84 -0.13 -6.54
N TYR A 4 -18.67 -0.76 -6.35
CA TYR A 4 -17.88 -0.65 -5.13
C TYR A 4 -17.47 0.81 -4.90
N GLN A 5 -17.75 1.34 -3.70
CA GLN A 5 -17.36 2.69 -3.31
C GLN A 5 -16.62 2.64 -1.97
N PRO A 6 -15.32 3.04 -1.92
CA PRO A 6 -14.57 3.10 -0.68
C PRO A 6 -15.13 4.17 0.26
N ARG A 7 -15.22 3.87 1.55
CA ARG A 7 -15.67 4.82 2.58
C ARG A 7 -14.63 5.03 3.67
N ASN A 8 -14.05 3.94 4.17
CA ASN A 8 -13.05 3.98 5.23
C ASN A 8 -11.75 3.37 4.69
N ILE A 9 -10.80 4.22 4.36
CA ILE A 9 -9.56 3.84 3.67
C ILE A 9 -8.40 3.84 4.65
N LEU A 10 -7.69 2.72 4.76
CA LEU A 10 -6.36 2.68 5.35
C LEU A 10 -5.33 2.95 4.24
N VAL A 11 -4.64 4.09 4.33
CA VAL A 11 -3.51 4.42 3.45
C VAL A 11 -2.22 4.15 4.20
N THR A 12 -1.34 3.33 3.67
CA THR A 12 0.00 3.14 4.23
C THR A 12 1.03 3.91 3.41
N GLY A 13 2.01 4.53 4.06
CA GLY A 13 2.98 5.40 3.38
C GLY A 13 2.39 6.75 2.95
N GLY A 14 1.32 7.19 3.61
CA GLY A 14 0.59 8.39 3.23
C GLY A 14 1.24 9.72 3.67
N ALA A 15 2.38 9.69 4.35
CA ALA A 15 3.22 10.88 4.59
C ALA A 15 4.38 10.98 3.57
N GLY A 16 4.53 10.00 2.67
CA GLY A 16 5.46 10.04 1.54
C GLY A 16 4.93 10.89 0.38
N PHE A 17 5.77 11.08 -0.65
CA PHE A 17 5.45 11.95 -1.80
C PHE A 17 4.16 11.53 -2.52
N ILE A 18 4.06 10.26 -2.95
CA ILE A 18 2.89 9.79 -3.71
C ILE A 18 1.68 9.64 -2.80
N GLY A 19 1.85 9.00 -1.63
CA GLY A 19 0.77 8.73 -0.69
C GLY A 19 0.08 9.99 -0.17
N SER A 20 0.82 11.05 0.15
CA SER A 20 0.26 12.33 0.61
C SER A 20 -0.58 13.03 -0.48
N ASN A 21 -0.16 12.92 -1.74
CA ASN A 21 -0.93 13.43 -2.87
C ASN A 21 -2.24 12.62 -3.06
N TYR A 22 -2.19 11.30 -2.89
CA TYR A 22 -3.40 10.48 -2.89
C TYR A 22 -4.36 10.86 -1.76
N VAL A 23 -3.86 11.00 -0.52
CA VAL A 23 -4.66 11.45 0.64
C VAL A 23 -5.33 12.79 0.35
N ARG A 24 -4.57 13.75 -0.16
CA ARG A 24 -5.06 15.09 -0.53
C ARG A 24 -6.14 15.05 -1.60
N TYR A 25 -5.92 14.25 -2.65
CA TYR A 25 -6.88 14.07 -3.72
C TYR A 25 -8.20 13.47 -3.23
N MET A 26 -8.13 12.40 -2.43
CA MET A 26 -9.32 11.69 -1.94
C MET A 26 -10.15 12.58 -1.02
N LEU A 27 -9.53 13.26 -0.06
CA LEU A 27 -10.24 14.17 0.87
C LEU A 27 -10.82 15.39 0.17
N GLY A 28 -10.17 15.88 -0.88
CA GLY A 28 -10.66 17.01 -1.66
C GLY A 28 -11.78 16.68 -2.63
N LYS A 29 -11.80 15.45 -3.17
CA LYS A 29 -12.76 15.03 -4.18
C LYS A 29 -14.01 14.39 -3.60
N TYR A 30 -13.90 13.61 -2.52
CA TYR A 30 -14.99 12.82 -1.95
C TYR A 30 -15.31 13.28 -0.54
N SER A 31 -16.57 13.65 -0.30
CA SER A 31 -17.02 14.17 1.01
C SER A 31 -17.35 13.08 2.02
N ASP A 32 -17.53 11.84 1.57
CA ASP A 32 -17.96 10.68 2.37
C ASP A 32 -16.83 9.66 2.63
N VAL A 33 -15.60 10.00 2.25
CA VAL A 33 -14.40 9.17 2.49
C VAL A 33 -13.69 9.62 3.76
N ASN A 34 -13.39 8.65 4.63
CA ASN A 34 -12.50 8.80 5.79
C ASN A 34 -11.17 8.11 5.52
N ILE A 35 -10.07 8.70 5.96
CA ILE A 35 -8.72 8.16 5.76
C ILE A 35 -8.02 7.97 7.09
N VAL A 36 -7.60 6.74 7.36
CA VAL A 36 -6.58 6.41 8.36
C VAL A 36 -5.25 6.32 7.62
N ASN A 37 -4.29 7.15 8.00
CA ASN A 37 -2.99 7.26 7.33
C ASN A 37 -1.90 6.69 8.23
N LEU A 38 -1.42 5.50 7.91
CA LEU A 38 -0.35 4.80 8.64
C LEU A 38 0.99 5.05 7.97
N ASP A 39 1.91 5.70 8.65
CA ASP A 39 3.27 5.94 8.15
C ASP A 39 4.31 5.76 9.26
N LYS A 40 5.44 5.19 8.94
CA LYS A 40 6.55 4.97 9.89
C LYS A 40 7.37 6.25 10.12
N LEU A 41 7.24 7.25 9.23
CA LEU A 41 8.04 8.47 9.19
C LEU A 41 9.54 8.16 9.10
N THR A 42 9.91 7.38 8.11
CA THR A 42 11.30 7.15 7.72
C THR A 42 11.83 8.36 6.93
N TYR A 43 12.98 8.24 6.30
CA TYR A 43 13.59 9.30 5.49
C TYR A 43 12.69 9.84 4.35
N ALA A 44 11.71 9.04 3.89
CA ALA A 44 10.84 9.38 2.77
C ALA A 44 9.49 9.97 3.20
N GLY A 45 9.16 9.94 4.49
CA GLY A 45 7.91 10.44 5.05
C GLY A 45 8.12 11.73 5.85
N SER A 46 7.27 12.75 5.64
CA SER A 46 7.24 13.96 6.44
C SER A 46 5.81 14.37 6.73
N MET A 47 5.57 14.85 7.95
CA MET A 47 4.27 15.45 8.33
C MET A 47 3.95 16.71 7.53
N ASP A 48 4.97 17.44 7.06
CA ASP A 48 4.79 18.65 6.23
C ASP A 48 4.06 18.30 4.91
N ASN A 49 4.22 17.09 4.41
CA ASN A 49 3.48 16.62 3.23
C ASN A 49 1.96 16.54 3.46
N LEU A 50 1.51 16.56 4.70
CA LEU A 50 0.09 16.50 5.09
C LEU A 50 -0.46 17.87 5.50
N ASP A 51 0.34 18.94 5.40
CA ASP A 51 -0.14 20.29 5.65
C ASP A 51 -1.15 20.74 4.58
N GLY A 52 -2.13 21.54 5.00
CA GLY A 52 -3.15 22.10 4.09
C GLY A 52 -4.14 21.07 3.54
N LEU A 53 -4.36 19.93 4.23
CA LEU A 53 -5.46 19.02 3.88
C LEU A 53 -6.81 19.74 3.98
N ALA A 54 -7.69 19.52 3.00
CA ALA A 54 -8.97 20.19 2.85
C ALA A 54 -9.92 19.93 4.03
N ASP A 55 -9.86 18.73 4.61
CA ASP A 55 -10.67 18.36 5.77
C ASP A 55 -9.87 17.45 6.71
N LYS A 56 -9.42 18.03 7.82
CA LYS A 56 -8.66 17.32 8.84
C LYS A 56 -9.54 16.41 9.74
N THR A 57 -10.86 16.59 9.74
CA THR A 57 -11.76 15.79 10.57
C THR A 57 -11.93 14.36 10.04
N ARG A 58 -11.75 14.18 8.74
CA ARG A 58 -11.81 12.89 8.05
C ARG A 58 -10.43 12.25 7.82
N HIS A 59 -9.36 12.82 8.39
CA HIS A 59 -7.99 12.32 8.30
C HIS A 59 -7.45 11.99 9.68
N HIS A 60 -7.14 10.72 9.91
CA HIS A 60 -6.55 10.22 11.13
C HIS A 60 -5.13 9.72 10.87
N PHE A 61 -4.11 10.43 11.35
CA PHE A 61 -2.72 10.01 11.21
C PHE A 61 -2.30 9.08 12.35
N VAL A 62 -1.61 8.00 12.00
CA VAL A 62 -1.01 7.04 12.93
C VAL A 62 0.45 6.83 12.55
N GLN A 63 1.37 7.10 13.47
CA GLN A 63 2.76 6.72 13.29
C GLN A 63 2.94 5.25 13.64
N GLY A 64 3.38 4.42 12.69
CA GLY A 64 3.59 3.00 12.93
C GLY A 64 4.17 2.25 11.74
N ASP A 65 4.61 1.03 12.02
CA ASP A 65 5.23 0.13 11.04
C ASP A 65 4.19 -0.85 10.49
N ILE A 66 4.17 -1.03 9.17
CA ILE A 66 3.31 -2.01 8.49
C ILE A 66 3.63 -3.47 8.86
N CYS A 67 4.81 -3.74 9.42
CA CYS A 67 5.15 -5.06 9.95
C CYS A 67 4.47 -5.37 11.29
N ASN A 68 3.85 -4.38 11.95
CA ASN A 68 3.15 -4.57 13.22
C ASN A 68 1.71 -5.05 12.99
N GLN A 69 1.51 -6.35 12.84
CA GLN A 69 0.19 -6.96 12.60
C GLN A 69 -0.85 -6.59 13.66
N THR A 70 -0.46 -6.48 14.94
CA THR A 70 -1.38 -6.12 16.02
C THR A 70 -1.92 -4.70 15.83
N LEU A 71 -1.04 -3.74 15.45
CA LEU A 71 -1.45 -2.38 15.15
C LEU A 71 -2.40 -2.35 13.95
N ILE A 72 -2.05 -3.06 12.86
CA ILE A 72 -2.88 -3.10 11.65
C ILE A 72 -4.26 -3.66 11.95
N ALA A 73 -4.34 -4.81 12.63
CA ALA A 73 -5.61 -5.44 12.99
C ALA A 73 -6.50 -4.49 13.80
N LYS A 74 -5.91 -3.79 14.79
CA LYS A 74 -6.60 -2.78 15.59
C LYS A 74 -7.13 -1.63 14.74
N LEU A 75 -6.35 -1.11 13.78
CA LEU A 75 -6.78 -0.02 12.90
C LEU A 75 -7.91 -0.45 11.97
N LEU A 76 -7.84 -1.65 11.39
CA LEU A 76 -8.87 -2.19 10.52
C LEU A 76 -10.22 -2.29 11.25
N GLU A 77 -10.21 -2.82 12.47
CA GLU A 77 -11.41 -3.00 13.29
C GLU A 77 -11.95 -1.67 13.82
N GLN A 78 -11.09 -0.85 14.45
CA GLN A 78 -11.48 0.40 15.09
C GLN A 78 -12.10 1.40 14.10
N HIS A 79 -11.60 1.45 12.88
CA HIS A 79 -12.03 2.38 11.84
C HIS A 79 -12.92 1.74 10.77
N GLN A 80 -13.30 0.46 10.95
CA GLN A 80 -14.16 -0.27 10.02
C GLN A 80 -13.66 -0.17 8.56
N ILE A 81 -12.37 -0.42 8.35
CA ILE A 81 -11.70 -0.24 7.08
C ILE A 81 -12.27 -1.20 6.02
N ASP A 82 -12.77 -0.66 4.94
CA ASP A 82 -13.21 -1.41 3.75
C ASP A 82 -12.17 -1.42 2.62
N THR A 83 -11.27 -0.45 2.62
CA THR A 83 -10.26 -0.27 1.57
C THR A 83 -8.88 -0.11 2.18
N LEU A 84 -7.89 -0.85 1.67
CA LEU A 84 -6.49 -0.66 2.00
C LEU A 84 -5.72 -0.24 0.74
N VAL A 85 -5.07 0.92 0.78
CA VAL A 85 -4.21 1.41 -0.31
C VAL A 85 -2.76 1.47 0.17
N HIS A 86 -1.93 0.63 -0.42
CA HIS A 86 -0.60 0.33 0.09
C HIS A 86 0.49 1.03 -0.71
N PHE A 87 0.95 2.21 -0.22
CA PHE A 87 2.10 2.95 -0.76
C PHE A 87 3.38 2.72 0.03
N ALA A 88 3.31 2.29 1.30
CA ALA A 88 4.49 2.13 2.14
C ALA A 88 5.45 1.12 1.53
N ALA A 89 6.68 1.55 1.27
CA ALA A 89 7.75 0.74 0.73
C ALA A 89 9.11 1.38 1.01
N GLU A 90 10.15 0.58 1.14
CA GLU A 90 11.51 1.03 0.85
C GLU A 90 11.66 1.10 -0.67
N SER A 91 12.05 2.28 -1.22
CA SER A 91 11.98 2.54 -2.66
C SER A 91 13.29 3.04 -3.30
N HIS A 92 14.33 3.32 -2.52
CA HIS A 92 15.58 3.89 -3.04
C HIS A 92 16.52 2.79 -3.53
N VAL A 93 16.65 2.62 -4.85
CA VAL A 93 17.41 1.52 -5.50
C VAL A 93 18.84 1.38 -4.97
N ASP A 94 19.62 2.47 -4.91
CA ASP A 94 21.01 2.42 -4.44
C ASP A 94 21.13 1.95 -2.98
N ARG A 95 20.17 2.33 -2.13
CA ARG A 95 20.11 1.84 -0.75
C ARG A 95 19.79 0.35 -0.69
N SER A 96 19.03 -0.19 -1.66
CA SER A 96 18.74 -1.61 -1.71
C SER A 96 19.99 -2.46 -1.98
N ILE A 97 20.98 -1.89 -2.68
CA ILE A 97 22.24 -2.57 -2.97
C ILE A 97 23.12 -2.67 -1.71
N SER A 98 23.18 -1.61 -0.92
CA SER A 98 23.99 -1.55 0.30
C SER A 98 23.34 -2.18 1.53
N GLY A 99 21.99 -2.22 1.60
CA GLY A 99 21.22 -2.73 2.73
C GLY A 99 19.91 -3.40 2.30
N PRO A 100 19.96 -4.56 1.63
CA PRO A 100 18.78 -5.22 1.07
C PRO A 100 17.78 -5.75 2.12
N SER A 101 18.22 -5.98 3.34
CA SER A 101 17.37 -6.56 4.41
C SER A 101 16.14 -5.71 4.72
N GLU A 102 16.28 -4.37 4.74
CA GLU A 102 15.18 -3.45 5.01
C GLU A 102 14.10 -3.52 3.90
N PHE A 103 14.53 -3.76 2.66
CA PHE A 103 13.61 -3.93 1.53
C PHE A 103 12.82 -5.23 1.63
N ILE A 104 13.45 -6.31 2.03
CA ILE A 104 12.74 -7.58 2.28
C ILE A 104 11.78 -7.40 3.47
N GLN A 105 12.24 -6.82 4.57
CA GLN A 105 11.41 -6.62 5.76
C GLN A 105 10.18 -5.74 5.44
N THR A 106 10.39 -4.58 4.83
CA THR A 106 9.30 -3.64 4.57
C THR A 106 8.42 -4.12 3.40
N ASN A 107 9.04 -4.39 2.23
CA ASN A 107 8.25 -4.62 1.02
C ASN A 107 7.63 -6.02 0.96
N VAL A 108 8.29 -7.04 1.51
CA VAL A 108 7.77 -8.42 1.46
C VAL A 108 7.02 -8.75 2.74
N ILE A 109 7.71 -8.68 3.90
CA ILE A 109 7.10 -9.06 5.19
C ILE A 109 6.00 -8.06 5.59
N GLY A 110 6.20 -6.76 5.37
CA GLY A 110 5.19 -5.74 5.61
C GLY A 110 3.94 -5.94 4.75
N THR A 111 4.10 -6.22 3.45
CA THR A 111 2.96 -6.54 2.56
C THR A 111 2.24 -7.81 3.01
N PHE A 112 2.98 -8.86 3.38
CA PHE A 112 2.39 -10.08 3.94
C PHE A 112 1.57 -9.78 5.20
N ALA A 113 2.09 -8.97 6.12
CA ALA A 113 1.42 -8.60 7.36
C ALA A 113 0.09 -7.87 7.10
N LEU A 114 0.08 -6.93 6.13
CA LEU A 114 -1.13 -6.23 5.69
C LEU A 114 -2.16 -7.17 5.08
N LEU A 115 -1.73 -8.08 4.21
CA LEU A 115 -2.61 -9.06 3.55
C LEU A 115 -3.28 -10.00 4.56
N GLU A 116 -2.52 -10.52 5.53
CA GLU A 116 -3.06 -11.40 6.57
C GLU A 116 -4.02 -10.68 7.51
N ALA A 117 -3.69 -9.45 7.92
CA ALA A 117 -4.58 -8.66 8.75
C ALA A 117 -5.88 -8.31 8.01
N ALA A 118 -5.79 -7.90 6.74
CA ALA A 118 -6.94 -7.59 5.91
C ALA A 118 -7.84 -8.82 5.70
N ARG A 119 -7.24 -9.97 5.33
CA ARG A 119 -7.98 -11.23 5.19
C ARG A 119 -8.71 -11.63 6.46
N SER A 120 -8.00 -11.62 7.59
CA SER A 120 -8.59 -11.99 8.88
C SER A 120 -9.76 -11.06 9.24
N TYR A 121 -9.58 -9.75 9.10
CA TYR A 121 -10.61 -8.78 9.44
C TYR A 121 -11.81 -8.85 8.49
N TRP A 122 -11.60 -8.80 7.17
CA TRP A 122 -12.69 -8.73 6.22
C TRP A 122 -13.50 -10.02 6.14
N GLN A 123 -12.84 -11.16 6.06
CA GLN A 123 -13.51 -12.45 5.85
C GLN A 123 -13.90 -13.15 7.15
N GLN A 124 -13.00 -13.18 8.14
CA GLN A 124 -13.25 -13.96 9.37
C GLN A 124 -14.02 -13.17 10.43
N THR A 125 -13.75 -11.87 10.57
CA THR A 125 -14.39 -11.05 11.60
C THR A 125 -15.66 -10.36 11.10
N ASN A 126 -15.61 -9.71 9.93
CA ASN A 126 -16.71 -8.94 9.37
C ASN A 126 -17.58 -9.68 8.36
N GLY A 127 -17.11 -10.83 7.81
CA GLY A 127 -17.83 -11.58 6.79
C GLY A 127 -18.03 -10.80 5.48
N LEU A 128 -17.17 -9.82 5.18
CA LEU A 128 -17.21 -9.06 3.93
C LEU A 128 -16.76 -9.94 2.77
N ASP A 129 -17.45 -9.84 1.66
CA ASP A 129 -17.06 -10.48 0.40
C ASP A 129 -16.16 -9.58 -0.45
N ASN A 130 -15.62 -10.13 -1.55
CA ASN A 130 -14.73 -9.43 -2.47
C ASN A 130 -15.38 -8.22 -3.19
N LYS A 131 -16.68 -8.01 -3.03
CA LYS A 131 -17.40 -6.85 -3.58
C LYS A 131 -17.50 -5.69 -2.59
N GLN A 132 -17.22 -5.95 -1.32
CA GLN A 132 -17.38 -5.01 -0.22
C GLN A 132 -16.05 -4.50 0.33
N CYS A 133 -14.92 -5.09 -0.07
CA CYS A 133 -13.58 -4.69 0.38
C CYS A 133 -12.58 -4.71 -0.77
N ARG A 134 -11.47 -3.96 -0.62
CA ARG A 134 -10.42 -3.88 -1.64
C ARG A 134 -9.04 -3.67 -1.04
N PHE A 135 -8.09 -4.49 -1.49
CA PHE A 135 -6.66 -4.27 -1.28
C PHE A 135 -6.06 -3.71 -2.58
N HIS A 136 -5.55 -2.47 -2.54
CA HIS A 136 -4.92 -1.80 -3.68
C HIS A 136 -3.42 -1.69 -3.40
N HIS A 137 -2.62 -2.47 -4.10
CA HIS A 137 -1.17 -2.48 -4.00
C HIS A 137 -0.53 -1.59 -5.06
N ILE A 138 0.41 -0.74 -4.64
CA ILE A 138 1.17 0.12 -5.56
C ILE A 138 2.51 -0.55 -5.84
N SER A 139 2.75 -0.90 -7.11
CA SER A 139 3.98 -1.52 -7.58
C SER A 139 4.87 -0.52 -8.35
N THR A 140 5.79 -1.03 -9.14
CA THR A 140 6.72 -0.29 -9.98
C THR A 140 6.93 -1.04 -11.31
N ASP A 141 7.20 -0.33 -12.37
CA ASP A 141 7.58 -0.91 -13.67
C ASP A 141 8.95 -1.59 -13.64
N GLU A 142 9.80 -1.27 -12.67
CA GLU A 142 11.10 -1.95 -12.49
C GLU A 142 10.99 -3.46 -12.24
N VAL A 143 9.80 -3.96 -11.87
CA VAL A 143 9.56 -5.40 -11.74
C VAL A 143 9.67 -6.14 -13.09
N PHE A 144 9.53 -5.43 -14.21
CA PHE A 144 9.65 -5.98 -15.56
C PHE A 144 11.09 -5.94 -16.11
N GLY A 145 12.00 -5.29 -15.40
CA GLY A 145 13.42 -5.26 -15.78
C GLY A 145 13.86 -3.98 -16.46
N THR A 146 14.67 -4.08 -17.52
CA THR A 146 15.31 -2.96 -18.20
C THR A 146 14.96 -2.95 -19.67
N LEU A 147 14.63 -1.78 -20.20
CA LEU A 147 14.41 -1.55 -21.64
C LEU A 147 15.64 -0.91 -22.29
N LYS A 148 15.92 -1.31 -23.52
CA LYS A 148 16.78 -0.55 -24.44
C LYS A 148 15.96 0.57 -25.08
N LEU A 149 16.61 1.58 -25.63
CA LEU A 149 15.94 2.71 -26.29
C LEU A 149 15.02 2.31 -27.46
N THR A 150 15.26 1.14 -28.05
CA THR A 150 14.50 0.62 -29.18
C THR A 150 13.44 -0.40 -28.80
N ASP A 151 13.39 -0.79 -27.53
CA ASP A 151 12.41 -1.79 -27.07
C ASP A 151 11.02 -1.14 -26.93
N PRO A 152 9.95 -1.91 -27.15
CA PRO A 152 8.59 -1.43 -26.88
C PRO A 152 8.40 -1.20 -25.36
N ALA A 153 7.44 -0.35 -24.99
CA ALA A 153 7.06 -0.16 -23.59
C ALA A 153 6.57 -1.47 -22.95
N PHE A 154 6.75 -1.59 -21.62
CA PHE A 154 6.14 -2.67 -20.85
C PHE A 154 4.62 -2.66 -20.97
N THR A 155 4.03 -3.84 -20.88
CA THR A 155 2.59 -4.06 -20.83
C THR A 155 2.24 -4.97 -19.65
N GLU A 156 0.95 -5.15 -19.36
CA GLU A 156 0.45 -6.02 -18.29
C GLU A 156 0.79 -7.51 -18.52
N THR A 157 1.23 -7.87 -19.73
CA THR A 157 1.65 -9.23 -20.09
C THR A 157 3.16 -9.43 -20.12
N THR A 158 3.92 -8.37 -19.86
CA THR A 158 5.39 -8.46 -19.79
C THR A 158 5.79 -9.36 -18.61
N ALA A 159 6.74 -10.27 -18.87
CA ALA A 159 7.27 -11.14 -17.83
C ALA A 159 8.07 -10.36 -16.79
N TYR A 160 7.97 -10.76 -15.52
CA TYR A 160 8.80 -10.20 -14.46
C TYR A 160 10.27 -10.56 -14.65
N ALA A 161 11.15 -9.56 -14.59
CA ALA A 161 12.61 -9.71 -14.74
C ALA A 161 13.36 -8.66 -13.87
N PRO A 162 13.10 -8.58 -12.54
CA PRO A 162 13.66 -7.54 -11.69
C PRO A 162 15.19 -7.63 -11.59
N ASN A 163 15.88 -6.48 -11.68
CA ASN A 163 17.35 -6.41 -11.75
C ASN A 163 18.01 -5.77 -10.51
N SER A 164 17.26 -5.40 -9.47
CA SER A 164 17.77 -4.87 -8.20
C SER A 164 17.12 -5.54 -7.00
N PRO A 165 17.72 -5.49 -5.78
CA PRO A 165 17.04 -5.94 -4.57
C PRO A 165 15.71 -5.23 -4.31
N TYR A 166 15.62 -3.93 -4.63
CA TYR A 166 14.36 -3.17 -4.59
C TYR A 166 13.31 -3.79 -5.52
N SER A 167 13.60 -3.87 -6.82
CA SER A 167 12.63 -4.39 -7.79
C SER A 167 12.27 -5.85 -7.53
N ALA A 168 13.22 -6.67 -7.06
CA ALA A 168 12.96 -8.05 -6.63
C ALA A 168 12.02 -8.12 -5.43
N SER A 169 12.17 -7.22 -4.45
CA SER A 169 11.27 -7.15 -3.30
C SER A 169 9.85 -6.70 -3.70
N LYS A 170 9.74 -5.77 -4.65
CA LYS A 170 8.44 -5.33 -5.20
C LYS A 170 7.77 -6.43 -6.01
N ALA A 171 8.51 -7.12 -6.88
CA ALA A 171 8.01 -8.29 -7.61
C ALA A 171 7.51 -9.39 -6.65
N SER A 172 8.23 -9.62 -5.55
CA SER A 172 7.81 -10.57 -4.51
C SER A 172 6.49 -10.16 -3.86
N SER A 173 6.31 -8.88 -3.52
CA SER A 173 5.06 -8.38 -2.96
C SER A 173 3.90 -8.45 -3.96
N ASP A 174 4.13 -8.17 -5.24
CA ASP A 174 3.12 -8.34 -6.30
C ASP A 174 2.63 -9.79 -6.39
N HIS A 175 3.56 -10.75 -6.32
CA HIS A 175 3.22 -12.17 -6.32
C HIS A 175 2.45 -12.58 -5.06
N LEU A 176 2.76 -12.02 -3.88
CA LEU A 176 1.97 -12.25 -2.67
C LEU A 176 0.53 -11.74 -2.84
N VAL A 177 0.35 -10.49 -3.30
CA VAL A 177 -0.98 -9.90 -3.53
C VAL A 177 -1.79 -10.74 -4.52
N ARG A 178 -1.16 -11.15 -5.63
CA ARG A 178 -1.78 -12.04 -6.62
C ARG A 178 -2.18 -13.38 -5.99
N ALA A 179 -1.30 -14.00 -5.21
CA ALA A 179 -1.57 -15.29 -4.56
C ALA A 179 -2.75 -15.20 -3.58
N TRP A 180 -2.81 -14.14 -2.77
CA TRP A 180 -3.95 -13.89 -1.86
C TRP A 180 -5.26 -13.72 -2.62
N HIS A 181 -5.26 -12.94 -3.69
CA HIS A 181 -6.45 -12.75 -4.53
C HIS A 181 -6.98 -14.05 -5.15
N HIS A 182 -6.10 -14.98 -5.52
CA HIS A 182 -6.50 -16.25 -6.15
C HIS A 182 -6.83 -17.35 -5.13
N THR A 183 -6.35 -17.22 -3.90
CA THR A 183 -6.51 -18.27 -2.88
C THR A 183 -7.69 -17.97 -1.94
N TYR A 184 -7.88 -16.71 -1.63
CA TYR A 184 -8.85 -16.22 -0.64
C TYR A 184 -9.83 -15.22 -1.25
#